data_e058620c7c6c22178bbcffe62ae6e38a
#
_entry.id   e058620c7c6c22178bbcffe62ae6e38a
#
_cell.length_a   1.000
_cell.length_b   1.000
_cell.length_c   1.000
_cell.angle_alpha   90.00
_cell.angle_beta   90.00
_cell.angle_gamma   90.00
#
_symmetry.space_group_name_H-M   'P 1'
#
loop_
_entity.id
_entity.type
_entity.pdbx_description
1 polymer ?
#
loop_
_entity_poly.entity_id
_entity_poly.type
_entity_poly.pdbx_seq_one_letter_code
_entity_poly.pdbx_strand_id
1 'polypeptide(L)'
;LENGYKEEVEENQEILPFATRVNVNWKVGLKTEKKTKTFHKNAGSKITVEASVFPTKKIRIGIVAKSIGRMYVETTDMAKKTFNIKKTGEYSVFVTNKSDSTIHVVGNYTK
;
A
#
# COMPACT_ATOMS: atom_id res chain seq x y z
N LEU A 1 -13.08 4.39 -2.49
CA LEU A 1 -12.93 3.30 -3.45
C LEU A 1 -13.88 3.45 -4.62
N GLU A 2 -13.47 2.95 -5.79
CA GLU A 2 -14.30 2.87 -6.96
C GLU A 2 -15.37 1.77 -6.76
N ASN A 3 -16.51 1.92 -7.42
CA ASN A 3 -17.58 0.93 -7.38
C ASN A 3 -17.08 -0.44 -7.84
N GLY A 4 -17.52 -1.49 -7.16
CA GLY A 4 -17.19 -2.87 -7.50
C GLY A 4 -15.88 -3.36 -6.90
N TYR A 5 -15.14 -2.52 -6.15
CA TYR A 5 -13.93 -2.94 -5.46
C TYR A 5 -14.24 -3.32 -4.03
N LYS A 6 -13.60 -4.38 -3.56
CA LYS A 6 -13.62 -4.77 -2.15
C LYS A 6 -12.47 -4.10 -1.44
N GLU A 7 -12.65 -3.81 -0.16
CA GLU A 7 -11.61 -3.27 0.68
C GLU A 7 -11.22 -4.29 1.74
N GLU A 8 -9.93 -4.53 1.88
CA GLU A 8 -9.37 -5.37 2.93
C GLU A 8 -8.35 -4.57 3.72
N VAL A 9 -8.35 -4.76 5.04
CA VAL A 9 -7.35 -4.14 5.93
C VAL A 9 -6.55 -5.26 6.57
N GLU A 10 -5.23 -5.11 6.57
CA GLU A 10 -4.34 -6.06 7.22
C GLU A 10 -4.65 -6.13 8.71
N GLU A 11 -5.00 -7.34 9.21
CA GLU A 11 -5.40 -7.52 10.60
C GLU A 11 -4.23 -7.70 11.55
N ASN A 12 -3.21 -8.42 11.09
CA ASN A 12 -2.06 -8.78 11.91
C ASN A 12 -0.81 -8.06 11.43
N GLN A 13 -0.73 -6.78 11.74
CA GLN A 13 0.46 -6.00 11.40
C GLN A 13 1.53 -6.27 12.45
N GLU A 14 2.72 -6.66 11.98
CA GLU A 14 3.86 -6.86 12.85
C GLU A 14 4.28 -5.53 13.47
N ILE A 15 4.42 -5.52 14.80
CA ILE A 15 4.87 -4.32 15.51
C ILE A 15 6.29 -4.58 16.00
N LEU A 16 7.25 -3.94 15.34
CA LEU A 16 8.66 -3.99 15.74
C LEU A 16 9.03 -2.62 16.30
N PRO A 17 9.36 -2.51 17.60
CA PRO A 17 9.49 -1.22 18.28
C PRO A 17 10.42 -0.20 17.61
N PHE A 18 11.48 -0.65 16.98
CA PHE A 18 12.44 0.24 16.33
C PHE A 18 12.56 0.00 14.83
N ALA A 19 11.70 -0.84 14.28
CA ALA A 19 11.74 -1.13 12.85
C ALA A 19 11.04 -0.01 12.08
N THR A 20 11.71 0.48 11.05
CA THR A 20 11.11 1.42 10.10
C THR A 20 10.61 0.71 8.86
N ARG A 21 11.09 -0.51 8.61
CA ARG A 21 10.72 -1.29 7.43
C ARG A 21 9.77 -2.41 7.83
N VAL A 22 8.65 -2.51 7.11
CA VAL A 22 7.63 -3.54 7.32
C VAL A 22 7.50 -4.35 6.04
N ASN A 23 7.62 -5.68 6.15
CA ASN A 23 7.48 -6.56 5.01
C ASN A 23 6.01 -6.76 4.63
N VAL A 24 5.77 -6.88 3.33
CA VAL A 24 4.45 -7.14 2.77
C VAL A 24 4.52 -8.44 1.99
N ASN A 25 3.58 -9.33 2.26
CA ASN A 25 3.39 -10.57 1.52
C ASN A 25 1.89 -10.83 1.48
N TRP A 26 1.25 -10.24 0.47
CA TRP A 26 -0.20 -10.22 0.39
C TRP A 26 -0.73 -11.01 -0.79
N LYS A 27 -1.79 -11.75 -0.55
CA LYS A 27 -2.64 -12.29 -1.58
C LYS A 27 -3.79 -11.30 -1.74
N VAL A 28 -3.92 -10.71 -2.93
CA VAL A 28 -4.95 -9.70 -3.20
C VAL A 28 -5.89 -10.24 -4.27
N GLY A 29 -7.14 -10.40 -3.91
CA GLY A 29 -8.16 -10.91 -4.82
C GLY A 29 -8.45 -9.96 -5.98
N LEU A 30 -9.18 -10.45 -6.97
CA LEU A 30 -9.59 -9.63 -8.10
C LEU A 30 -10.45 -8.46 -7.61
N LYS A 31 -10.27 -7.31 -8.23
CA LYS A 31 -11.02 -6.08 -7.89
C LYS A 31 -11.03 -5.79 -6.39
N THR A 32 -9.89 -5.98 -5.74
CA THR A 32 -9.73 -5.78 -4.30
C THR A 32 -8.64 -4.76 -4.04
N GLU A 33 -8.87 -3.91 -3.06
CA GLU A 33 -7.83 -3.03 -2.51
C GLU A 33 -7.50 -3.52 -1.11
N LYS A 34 -6.23 -3.80 -0.86
CA LYS A 34 -5.74 -4.19 0.46
C LYS A 34 -4.85 -3.09 1.00
N LYS A 35 -5.03 -2.74 2.27
CA LYS A 35 -4.25 -1.69 2.90
C LYS A 35 -3.83 -2.08 4.31
N THR A 36 -2.79 -1.42 4.80
CA THR A 36 -2.32 -1.58 6.17
C THR A 36 -3.27 -0.87 7.14
N LYS A 37 -3.14 -1.20 8.43
CA LYS A 37 -3.69 -0.34 9.47
C LYS A 37 -3.01 1.01 9.39
N THR A 38 -3.68 2.02 9.88
CA THR A 38 -3.12 3.37 9.86
C THR A 38 -1.93 3.49 10.82
N PHE A 39 -0.99 4.35 10.45
CA PHE A 39 0.12 4.72 11.31
C PHE A 39 0.38 6.21 11.17
N HIS A 40 0.90 6.81 12.23
CA HIS A 40 1.12 8.26 12.28
C HIS A 40 2.36 8.67 11.50
N LYS A 41 2.26 9.75 10.72
CA LYS A 41 3.39 10.38 10.05
C LYS A 41 3.30 11.90 10.20
N ASN A 42 4.45 12.50 10.45
CA ASN A 42 4.55 13.96 10.54
C ASN A 42 4.85 14.57 9.18
N ALA A 43 4.37 15.80 8.98
CA ALA A 43 4.74 16.59 7.81
C ALA A 43 6.25 16.70 7.74
N GLY A 44 6.81 16.57 6.54
CA GLY A 44 8.27 16.60 6.32
C GLY A 44 8.92 15.22 6.33
N SER A 45 8.19 14.19 6.72
CA SER A 45 8.70 12.81 6.68
C SER A 45 8.38 12.14 5.34
N LYS A 46 8.75 10.87 5.21
CA LYS A 46 8.59 10.11 3.96
C LYS A 46 8.06 8.72 4.24
N ILE A 47 7.35 8.17 3.25
CA ILE A 47 6.99 6.75 3.21
C ILE A 47 7.52 6.21 1.89
N THR A 48 8.36 5.19 1.93
CA THR A 48 8.86 4.51 0.74
C THR A 48 8.18 3.17 0.62
N VAL A 49 7.62 2.90 -0.56
CA VAL A 49 6.92 1.64 -0.84
C VAL A 49 7.63 0.93 -1.99
N GLU A 50 7.88 -0.36 -1.82
CA GLU A 50 8.50 -1.20 -2.83
C GLU A 50 7.76 -2.52 -2.90
N ALA A 51 7.40 -2.96 -4.11
CA ALA A 51 6.68 -4.22 -4.25
C ALA A 51 6.83 -4.82 -5.64
N SER A 52 6.74 -6.16 -5.68
CA SER A 52 6.68 -6.96 -6.90
C SER A 52 5.35 -7.68 -6.95
N VAL A 53 4.81 -7.90 -8.13
CA VAL A 53 3.49 -8.47 -8.38
C VAL A 53 3.61 -9.77 -9.17
N PHE A 54 2.91 -10.81 -8.74
CA PHE A 54 2.86 -12.12 -9.42
C PHE A 54 1.42 -12.64 -9.46
N PRO A 55 0.88 -13.06 -10.59
CA PRO A 55 1.40 -12.85 -11.95
C PRO A 55 1.38 -11.36 -12.31
N THR A 56 2.00 -11.02 -13.44
CA THR A 56 2.09 -9.62 -13.88
C THR A 56 0.71 -9.10 -14.28
N LYS A 57 0.10 -8.35 -13.40
CA LYS A 57 -1.20 -7.72 -13.59
C LYS A 57 -1.15 -6.28 -13.13
N LYS A 58 -1.96 -5.42 -13.72
CA LYS A 58 -1.95 -4.01 -13.35
C LYS A 58 -2.44 -3.79 -11.93
N ILE A 59 -1.63 -3.08 -11.16
CA ILE A 59 -1.97 -2.67 -9.80
C ILE A 59 -1.71 -1.18 -9.61
N ARG A 60 -2.36 -0.61 -8.61
CA ARG A 60 -1.97 0.68 -8.04
C ARG A 60 -1.36 0.41 -6.68
N ILE A 61 -0.25 1.07 -6.39
CA ILE A 61 0.41 0.95 -5.10
C ILE A 61 0.77 2.33 -4.59
N GLY A 62 0.48 2.61 -3.32
CA GLY A 62 0.73 3.93 -2.77
C GLY A 62 0.30 4.09 -1.33
N ILE A 63 -0.04 5.33 -0.99
CA ILE A 63 -0.46 5.70 0.36
C ILE A 63 -1.82 6.38 0.30
N VAL A 64 -2.55 6.28 1.41
CA VAL A 64 -3.86 6.89 1.55
C VAL A 64 -4.03 7.46 2.95
N ALA A 65 -4.67 8.62 3.03
CA ALA A 65 -5.05 9.25 4.29
C ALA A 65 -6.31 10.07 4.05
N LYS A 66 -7.11 10.26 5.10
CA LYS A 66 -8.33 11.05 4.99
C LYS A 66 -8.07 12.48 4.51
N SER A 67 -6.94 13.05 4.94
CA SER A 67 -6.61 14.46 4.63
C SER A 67 -6.15 14.68 3.20
N ILE A 68 -5.61 13.64 2.53
CA ILE A 68 -5.00 13.81 1.20
C ILE A 68 -5.62 12.91 0.12
N GLY A 69 -6.46 11.94 0.51
CA GLY A 69 -6.91 10.91 -0.43
C GLY A 69 -5.79 9.94 -0.76
N ARG A 70 -5.73 9.50 -2.01
CA ARG A 70 -4.75 8.50 -2.46
C ARG A 70 -3.66 9.12 -3.31
N MET A 71 -2.40 8.72 -3.04
CA MET A 71 -1.25 9.00 -3.88
C MET A 71 -0.65 7.66 -4.28
N TYR A 72 -0.47 7.40 -5.57
CA TYR A 72 -0.06 6.08 -6.02
C TYR A 72 0.69 6.13 -7.35
N VAL A 73 1.31 5.00 -7.67
CA VAL A 73 1.84 4.70 -9.00
C VAL A 73 1.19 3.41 -9.50
N GLU A 74 1.14 3.24 -10.81
CA GLU A 74 0.65 2.01 -11.43
C GLU A 74 1.82 1.21 -11.97
N THR A 75 1.73 -0.11 -11.85
CA THR A 75 2.73 -1.02 -12.40
C THR A 75 2.09 -2.35 -12.74
N THR A 76 2.77 -3.14 -13.55
CA THR A 76 2.36 -4.52 -13.87
C THR A 76 3.33 -5.56 -13.30
N ASP A 77 4.49 -5.16 -12.85
CA ASP A 77 5.52 -6.08 -12.37
C ASP A 77 6.16 -5.66 -11.06
N MET A 78 6.74 -4.48 -10.98
CA MET A 78 7.36 -3.98 -9.76
C MET A 78 7.38 -2.46 -9.75
N ALA A 79 7.39 -1.89 -8.55
CA ALA A 79 7.50 -0.45 -8.36
C ALA A 79 8.20 -0.14 -7.05
N LYS A 80 8.88 0.99 -7.03
CA LYS A 80 9.43 1.59 -5.83
C LYS A 80 9.17 3.08 -5.89
N LYS A 81 8.54 3.61 -4.85
CA LYS A 81 8.19 5.02 -4.82
C LYS A 81 8.32 5.58 -3.41
N THR A 82 8.93 6.75 -3.30
CA THR A 82 8.98 7.52 -2.06
C THR A 82 7.95 8.62 -2.14
N PHE A 83 7.08 8.67 -1.14
CA PHE A 83 6.06 9.70 -1.00
C PHE A 83 6.48 10.68 0.09
N ASN A 84 6.51 11.96 -0.25
CA ASN A 84 6.80 13.01 0.73
C ASN A 84 5.52 13.37 1.46
N ILE A 85 5.57 13.35 2.79
CA ILE A 85 4.40 13.64 3.63
C ILE A 85 4.34 15.15 3.86
N LYS A 86 3.28 15.78 3.38
CA LYS A 86 3.08 17.22 3.51
C LYS A 86 2.16 17.61 4.64
N LYS A 87 1.31 16.69 5.09
CA LYS A 87 0.38 16.91 6.20
C LYS A 87 0.55 15.83 7.25
N THR A 88 0.69 16.24 8.49
CA THR A 88 0.70 15.33 9.63
C THR A 88 -0.64 14.61 9.72
N GLY A 89 -0.64 13.30 9.93
CA GLY A 89 -1.86 12.53 10.07
C GLY A 89 -1.62 11.04 10.09
N GLU A 90 -2.72 10.29 9.92
CA GLU A 90 -2.72 8.84 9.91
C GLU A 90 -2.77 8.34 8.47
N TYR A 91 -1.82 7.49 8.13
CA TYR A 91 -1.60 6.99 6.77
C TYR A 91 -1.67 5.48 6.71
N SER A 92 -2.10 4.96 5.55
CA SER A 92 -2.00 3.54 5.23
C SER A 92 -1.26 3.38 3.91
N VAL A 93 -0.57 2.25 3.77
CA VAL A 93 -0.03 1.81 2.47
C VAL A 93 -1.08 0.90 1.86
N PHE A 94 -1.34 1.05 0.56
CA PHE A 94 -2.36 0.26 -0.12
C PHE A 94 -1.89 -0.30 -1.46
N VAL A 95 -2.53 -1.40 -1.85
CA VAL A 95 -2.40 -1.99 -3.19
C VAL A 95 -3.80 -2.24 -3.72
N THR A 96 -4.09 -1.73 -4.91
CA THR A 96 -5.36 -2.00 -5.59
C THR A 96 -5.09 -2.94 -6.77
N ASN A 97 -5.70 -4.12 -6.73
CA ASN A 97 -5.64 -5.07 -7.83
C ASN A 97 -6.76 -4.73 -8.83
N LYS A 98 -6.37 -4.19 -9.96
CA LYS A 98 -7.32 -3.77 -11.01
C LYS A 98 -7.66 -4.88 -11.99
N SER A 99 -7.10 -6.07 -11.79
CA SER A 99 -7.28 -7.18 -12.72
C SER A 99 -8.42 -8.10 -12.32
N ASP A 100 -8.70 -9.05 -13.19
CA ASP A 100 -9.71 -10.09 -12.97
C ASP A 100 -9.10 -11.36 -12.37
N SER A 101 -7.86 -11.28 -11.91
CA SER A 101 -7.14 -12.42 -11.34
C SER A 101 -6.61 -12.08 -9.96
N THR A 102 -6.56 -13.09 -9.09
CA THR A 102 -5.88 -12.96 -7.82
C THR A 102 -4.38 -12.81 -8.05
N ILE A 103 -3.74 -11.94 -7.30
CA ILE A 103 -2.30 -11.68 -7.40
C ILE A 103 -1.64 -11.84 -6.04
N HIS A 104 -0.33 -12.05 -6.07
CA HIS A 104 0.55 -11.95 -4.91
C HIS A 104 1.39 -10.69 -5.00
N VAL A 105 1.50 -9.98 -3.90
CA VAL A 105 2.31 -8.76 -3.80
C VAL A 105 3.34 -8.98 -2.70
N VAL A 106 4.60 -8.89 -3.05
CA VAL A 106 5.72 -9.09 -2.12
C VAL A 106 6.62 -7.87 -2.15
N GLY A 107 6.92 -7.34 -0.99
CA GLY A 107 7.78 -6.18 -0.90
C GLY A 107 7.87 -5.66 0.52
N ASN A 108 7.99 -4.35 0.64
CA ASN A 108 8.08 -3.70 1.95
C ASN A 108 7.70 -2.23 1.85
N TYR A 109 7.45 -1.63 2.98
CA TYR A 109 7.35 -0.19 3.08
C TYR A 109 8.12 0.29 4.30
N THR A 110 8.61 1.52 4.22
CA THR A 110 9.35 2.16 5.31
C THR A 110 8.48 3.28 5.86
N LYS A 111 8.23 3.22 7.15
CA LYS A 111 7.40 4.21 7.84
C LYS A 111 8.17 4.98 8.90
#